data_2f8f55e3d4343c2868ccc263c21927e0
#
_entry.id   2f8f55e3d4343c2868ccc263c21927e0
#
_cell.length_a   1.000
_cell.length_b   1.000
_cell.length_c   1.000
_cell.angle_alpha   90.00
_cell.angle_beta   90.00
_cell.angle_gamma   90.00
#
_symmetry.space_group_name_H-M   'P 1'
#
loop_
_entity.id
_entity.type
_entity.pdbx_description
1 polymer ?
#
loop_
_entity_poly.entity_id
_entity_poly.type
_entity_poly.pdbx_seq_one_letter_code
_entity_poly.pdbx_strand_id
1 'polypeptide(L)'
;MKLLVTTGFGNIIQGGADIWVNNFIELVLPKLRESYIIFVDGKRPPGFIPNFQHFHFHEEDILKSERLLQQCDEIIFLHSNYHYRPHLWQHKDKWSTIFVHAYLPDMLDYNDSIRQFNTKVDTKAIDFLMKNCKRRIWIGLNSKSKLFIDFPDKTKVVSNFYEFKHNLPLGPKNKKIGYTARIESRKNIHYLDNHQSFVLSNPYDWKNITENSDFNFSKCRFFKWDTKIHDLFMKKDWFVSHSCHTKEPFGYSIFQAVDYGKLPIIHSDWGDVDYKYKASNKSQFDYVLKQIQNDSYEENKSNFDKLKSYMLSYDKKDRWAKRIETNLLIT
;
A
#
# COMPACT_ATOMS: atom_id res chain seq x y z
N MET A 1 23.79 11.86 14.33
CA MET A 1 23.19 11.92 12.98
C MET A 1 22.39 10.65 12.75
N LYS A 2 21.15 10.76 12.24
CA LYS A 2 20.29 9.59 11.95
C LYS A 2 20.12 9.41 10.45
N LEU A 3 20.16 8.17 9.97
CA LEU A 3 19.91 7.82 8.58
C LEU A 3 18.49 7.27 8.41
N LEU A 4 17.75 7.85 7.48
CA LEU A 4 16.44 7.37 7.02
C LEU A 4 16.65 6.60 5.71
N VAL A 5 16.58 5.29 5.77
CA VAL A 5 16.91 4.43 4.62
C VAL A 5 15.66 4.06 3.83
N THR A 6 15.72 4.22 2.52
CA THR A 6 14.70 3.74 1.57
C THR A 6 15.39 3.17 0.32
N THR A 7 14.72 2.29 -0.43
CA THR A 7 15.24 1.73 -1.68
C THR A 7 14.55 2.27 -2.91
N GLY A 8 13.37 2.84 -2.76
CA GLY A 8 12.56 3.34 -3.87
C GLY A 8 11.98 4.69 -3.50
N PHE A 9 12.29 5.69 -4.34
CA PHE A 9 11.78 7.00 -4.10
C PHE A 9 11.96 7.82 -5.37
N GLY A 10 10.97 8.58 -5.75
CA GLY A 10 11.03 9.42 -6.93
C GLY A 10 9.68 9.56 -7.64
N ASN A 11 9.73 10.10 -8.86
CA ASN A 11 8.55 10.42 -9.67
C ASN A 11 7.72 9.21 -10.13
N ILE A 12 8.16 8.00 -9.86
CA ILE A 12 7.46 6.77 -10.23
C ILE A 12 6.78 6.23 -8.97
N ILE A 13 5.59 6.75 -8.68
CA ILE A 13 4.72 6.20 -7.64
C ILE A 13 4.19 4.85 -8.14
N GLN A 14 4.73 3.77 -7.61
CA GLN A 14 4.34 2.41 -7.99
C GLN A 14 3.34 1.78 -7.00
N GLY A 15 3.21 2.36 -5.81
CA GLY A 15 2.32 1.79 -4.81
C GLY A 15 2.12 2.65 -3.56
N GLY A 16 1.34 2.14 -2.63
CA GLY A 16 1.00 2.85 -1.39
C GLY A 16 2.20 3.15 -0.49
N ALA A 17 3.24 2.34 -0.52
CA ALA A 17 4.46 2.58 0.23
C ALA A 17 5.23 3.80 -0.30
N ASP A 18 5.28 3.98 -1.61
CA ASP A 18 5.95 5.14 -2.23
C ASP A 18 5.19 6.43 -1.90
N ILE A 19 3.86 6.39 -1.93
CA ILE A 19 3.01 7.52 -1.49
C ILE A 19 3.32 7.86 -0.03
N TRP A 20 3.46 6.86 0.83
CA TRP A 20 3.77 7.07 2.24
C TRP A 20 5.15 7.72 2.43
N VAL A 21 6.19 7.24 1.74
CA VAL A 21 7.54 7.80 1.81
C VAL A 21 7.55 9.26 1.35
N ASN A 22 6.86 9.57 0.25
CA ASN A 22 6.76 10.95 -0.24
C ASN A 22 6.05 11.85 0.78
N ASN A 23 4.93 11.41 1.35
CA ASN A 23 4.25 12.14 2.40
C ASN A 23 5.12 12.33 3.65
N PHE A 24 5.92 11.31 4.01
CA PHE A 24 6.86 11.41 5.13
C PHE A 24 7.89 12.52 4.87
N ILE A 25 8.47 12.56 3.69
CA ILE A 25 9.46 13.57 3.30
C ILE A 25 8.86 14.97 3.29
N GLU A 26 7.63 15.11 2.80
CA GLU A 26 6.98 16.42 2.69
C GLU A 26 6.44 16.94 4.04
N LEU A 27 5.89 16.09 4.88
CA LEU A 27 5.09 16.49 6.03
C LEU A 27 5.76 16.24 7.39
N VAL A 28 6.63 15.25 7.48
CA VAL A 28 7.27 14.84 8.75
C VAL A 28 8.69 15.36 8.83
N LEU A 29 9.48 15.10 7.80
CA LEU A 29 10.91 15.41 7.80
C LEU A 29 11.24 16.88 8.11
N PRO A 30 10.50 17.89 7.61
CA PRO A 30 10.75 19.30 7.95
C PRO A 30 10.49 19.65 9.42
N LYS A 31 9.75 18.82 10.14
CA LYS A 31 9.40 19.02 11.56
C LYS A 31 10.40 18.35 12.50
N LEU A 32 11.25 17.47 12.01
CA LEU A 32 12.24 16.79 12.82
C LEU A 32 13.37 17.77 13.18
N ARG A 33 13.69 17.88 14.47
CA ARG A 33 14.71 18.81 15.00
C ARG A 33 16.12 18.30 14.89
N GLU A 34 16.29 16.99 14.64
CA GLU A 34 17.58 16.33 14.57
C GLU A 34 18.13 16.34 13.14
N SER A 35 19.43 16.16 13.01
CA SER A 35 20.07 16.02 11.71
C SER A 35 19.76 14.65 11.10
N TYR A 36 18.86 14.61 10.13
CA TYR A 36 18.52 13.43 9.36
C TYR A 36 19.11 13.52 7.96
N ILE A 37 19.59 12.40 7.44
CA ILE A 37 19.95 12.23 6.03
C ILE A 37 19.08 11.13 5.45
N ILE A 38 18.49 11.36 4.29
CA ILE A 38 17.81 10.33 3.52
C ILE A 38 18.85 9.58 2.70
N PHE A 39 19.08 8.35 3.09
CA PHE A 39 19.97 7.43 2.41
C PHE A 39 19.15 6.55 1.47
N VAL A 40 19.34 6.75 0.16
CA VAL A 40 18.68 5.92 -0.86
C VAL A 40 19.64 4.80 -1.27
N ASP A 41 19.25 3.56 -0.97
CA ASP A 41 20.02 2.37 -1.32
C ASP A 41 19.78 2.00 -2.79
N GLY A 42 20.24 2.85 -3.69
CA GLY A 42 20.07 2.73 -5.13
C GLY A 42 20.52 3.96 -5.91
N LYS A 43 20.22 3.95 -7.21
CA LYS A 43 20.55 5.07 -8.12
C LYS A 43 19.52 6.18 -8.04
N ARG A 44 19.98 7.40 -8.25
CA ARG A 44 19.09 8.54 -8.48
C ARG A 44 18.27 8.29 -9.76
N PRO A 45 16.92 8.41 -9.69
CA PRO A 45 16.09 8.36 -10.89
C PRO A 45 16.42 9.52 -11.85
N PRO A 46 16.44 9.29 -13.16
CA PRO A 46 16.63 10.35 -14.14
C PRO A 46 15.61 11.49 -13.94
N GLY A 47 16.08 12.73 -13.97
CA GLY A 47 15.23 13.92 -13.80
C GLY A 47 14.74 14.19 -12.38
N PHE A 48 15.19 13.40 -11.40
CA PHE A 48 14.87 13.63 -10.00
C PHE A 48 15.63 14.84 -9.44
N ILE A 49 14.89 15.81 -8.91
CA ILE A 49 15.44 16.96 -8.19
C ILE A 49 14.95 16.83 -6.74
N PRO A 50 15.82 16.56 -5.77
CA PRO A 50 15.39 16.47 -4.38
C PRO A 50 15.00 17.87 -3.86
N ASN A 51 13.81 17.99 -3.31
CA ASN A 51 13.36 19.19 -2.59
C ASN A 51 14.01 19.33 -1.20
N PHE A 52 14.86 18.39 -0.84
CA PHE A 52 15.50 18.30 0.47
C PHE A 52 17.02 18.24 0.31
N GLN A 53 17.74 19.06 1.08
CA GLN A 53 19.21 19.22 0.92
C GLN A 53 20.04 18.02 1.37
N HIS A 54 19.45 17.11 2.13
CA HIS A 54 20.17 16.01 2.80
C HIS A 54 19.86 14.63 2.19
N PHE A 55 19.83 14.55 0.85
CA PHE A 55 19.74 13.28 0.15
C PHE A 55 21.12 12.70 -0.16
N HIS A 56 21.27 11.40 0.01
CA HIS A 56 22.42 10.66 -0.44
C HIS A 56 22.01 9.41 -1.20
N PHE A 57 22.58 9.18 -2.37
CA PHE A 57 22.37 7.99 -3.18
C PHE A 57 23.60 7.10 -3.12
N HIS A 58 23.47 5.87 -2.60
CA HIS A 58 24.57 4.96 -2.37
C HIS A 58 25.36 4.63 -3.65
N GLU A 59 24.68 4.36 -4.76
CA GLU A 59 25.34 4.00 -6.02
C GLU A 59 26.11 5.16 -6.69
N GLU A 60 25.84 6.40 -6.29
CA GLU A 60 26.57 7.56 -6.82
C GLU A 60 27.93 7.77 -6.11
N ASP A 61 28.00 7.43 -4.83
CA ASP A 61 29.22 7.61 -4.02
C ASP A 61 29.32 6.55 -2.93
N ILE A 62 29.91 5.42 -3.25
CA ILE A 62 30.04 4.29 -2.34
C ILE A 62 30.92 4.65 -1.13
N LEU A 63 32.04 5.34 -1.32
CA LEU A 63 32.96 5.69 -0.23
C LEU A 63 32.31 6.66 0.77
N LYS A 64 31.53 7.61 0.26
CA LYS A 64 30.77 8.52 1.11
C LYS A 64 29.67 7.77 1.87
N SER A 65 29.01 6.80 1.23
CA SER A 65 28.01 5.94 1.85
C SER A 65 28.56 5.14 3.01
N GLU A 66 29.71 4.48 2.83
CA GLU A 66 30.40 3.73 3.87
C GLU A 66 30.74 4.64 5.07
N ARG A 67 31.27 5.83 4.80
CA ARG A 67 31.58 6.82 5.83
C ARG A 67 30.34 7.29 6.58
N LEU A 68 29.21 7.54 5.90
CA LEU A 68 27.95 7.91 6.54
C LEU A 68 27.41 6.79 7.44
N LEU A 69 27.46 5.54 6.98
CA LEU A 69 27.04 4.37 7.76
C LEU A 69 27.89 4.16 9.01
N GLN A 70 29.20 4.41 8.90
CA GLN A 70 30.12 4.34 10.05
C GLN A 70 29.84 5.45 11.08
N GLN A 71 29.53 6.66 10.63
CA GLN A 71 29.37 7.86 11.48
C GLN A 71 27.97 8.05 12.02
N CYS A 72 26.92 7.40 11.48
CA CYS A 72 25.58 7.55 12.00
C CYS A 72 25.42 6.84 13.35
N ASP A 73 24.53 7.40 14.17
CA ASP A 73 24.18 6.85 15.49
C ASP A 73 23.01 5.87 15.37
N GLU A 74 22.14 6.09 14.40
CA GLU A 74 20.87 5.37 14.25
C GLU A 74 20.49 5.22 12.78
N ILE A 75 19.93 4.05 12.44
CA ILE A 75 19.40 3.73 11.12
C ILE A 75 17.90 3.40 11.27
N ILE A 76 17.09 4.10 10.49
CA ILE A 76 15.63 3.96 10.44
C ILE A 76 15.23 3.59 9.02
N PHE A 77 14.55 2.44 8.86
CA PHE A 77 14.06 2.00 7.56
C PHE A 77 12.66 2.55 7.31
N LEU A 78 12.51 3.39 6.29
CA LEU A 78 11.22 3.96 5.90
C LEU A 78 10.32 2.96 5.16
N HIS A 79 10.88 1.83 4.77
CA HIS A 79 10.19 0.83 3.97
C HIS A 79 10.72 -0.57 4.30
N SER A 80 9.84 -1.55 4.46
CA SER A 80 10.23 -2.95 4.60
C SER A 80 10.53 -3.55 3.23
N ASN A 81 11.72 -3.27 2.71
CA ASN A 81 12.16 -3.81 1.43
C ASN A 81 13.18 -4.94 1.64
N TYR A 82 12.99 -6.03 0.90
CA TYR A 82 13.88 -7.19 0.90
C TYR A 82 15.07 -7.03 -0.06
N HIS A 83 15.16 -5.90 -0.76
CA HIS A 83 16.27 -5.60 -1.68
C HIS A 83 17.38 -4.75 -1.06
N TYR A 84 17.33 -4.52 0.26
CA TYR A 84 18.42 -3.82 0.94
C TYR A 84 19.74 -4.59 0.79
N ARG A 85 20.78 -3.86 0.44
CA ARG A 85 22.08 -4.43 0.15
C ARG A 85 22.80 -4.92 1.41
N PRO A 86 23.65 -5.97 1.29
CA PRO A 86 24.35 -6.55 2.43
C PRO A 86 25.21 -5.57 3.24
N HIS A 87 25.70 -4.47 2.64
CA HIS A 87 26.51 -3.49 3.36
C HIS A 87 25.77 -2.86 4.56
N LEU A 88 24.45 -2.71 4.49
CA LEU A 88 23.65 -2.23 5.63
C LEU A 88 23.66 -3.22 6.80
N TRP A 89 23.86 -4.52 6.55
CA TRP A 89 23.80 -5.56 7.57
C TRP A 89 24.96 -5.50 8.56
N GLN A 90 26.10 -4.93 8.14
CA GLN A 90 27.28 -4.74 9.00
C GLN A 90 27.00 -3.73 10.13
N HIS A 91 25.97 -2.90 9.98
CA HIS A 91 25.58 -1.86 10.94
C HIS A 91 24.27 -2.16 11.69
N LYS A 92 23.91 -3.46 11.86
CA LYS A 92 22.66 -3.89 12.49
C LYS A 92 22.48 -3.44 13.94
N ASP A 93 23.56 -3.20 14.64
CA ASP A 93 23.60 -2.65 15.99
C ASP A 93 22.97 -1.25 16.07
N LYS A 94 22.99 -0.49 14.97
CA LYS A 94 22.41 0.84 14.81
C LYS A 94 20.94 0.82 14.34
N TRP A 95 20.38 -0.34 14.00
CA TRP A 95 19.01 -0.44 13.50
C TRP A 95 17.98 -0.20 14.61
N SER A 96 17.26 0.90 14.52
CA SER A 96 16.30 1.30 15.55
C SER A 96 14.85 0.99 15.16
N THR A 97 14.41 1.46 14.01
CA THR A 97 13.00 1.43 13.63
C THR A 97 12.85 1.00 12.18
N ILE A 98 11.84 0.20 11.91
CA ILE A 98 11.39 -0.12 10.56
C ILE A 98 9.89 0.17 10.39
N PHE A 99 9.54 0.88 9.33
CA PHE A 99 8.16 1.07 8.90
C PHE A 99 7.75 -0.06 7.97
N VAL A 100 6.74 -0.83 8.36
CA VAL A 100 6.31 -2.04 7.66
C VAL A 100 5.01 -1.77 6.92
N HIS A 101 5.07 -1.70 5.59
CA HIS A 101 3.93 -1.46 4.70
C HIS A 101 3.28 -2.74 4.19
N ALA A 102 3.99 -3.84 4.29
CA ALA A 102 3.52 -5.17 3.97
C ALA A 102 4.41 -6.18 4.69
N TYR A 103 3.84 -7.25 5.21
CA TYR A 103 4.58 -8.29 5.89
C TYR A 103 4.52 -9.58 5.07
N LEU A 104 5.68 -10.05 4.63
CA LEU A 104 5.77 -11.17 3.69
C LEU A 104 5.07 -12.44 4.17
N PRO A 105 5.19 -12.88 5.44
CA PRO A 105 4.46 -14.04 5.93
C PRO A 105 2.94 -13.94 5.79
N ASP A 106 2.37 -12.73 5.78
CA ASP A 106 0.95 -12.53 5.45
C ASP A 106 0.63 -12.83 4.00
N MET A 107 1.63 -12.78 3.12
CA MET A 107 1.48 -12.95 1.68
C MET A 107 1.78 -14.38 1.21
N LEU A 108 2.51 -15.18 2.01
CA LEU A 108 2.95 -16.52 1.63
C LEU A 108 1.85 -17.59 1.73
N ASP A 109 0.77 -17.33 2.48
CA ASP A 109 -0.35 -18.27 2.63
C ASP A 109 -1.20 -18.42 1.37
N TYR A 110 -0.89 -17.67 0.31
CA TYR A 110 -1.59 -17.75 -0.96
C TYR A 110 -0.98 -18.82 -1.84
N ASN A 111 -1.72 -19.90 -2.00
CA ASN A 111 -1.41 -20.98 -2.94
C ASN A 111 -1.66 -20.46 -4.37
N ASP A 112 -0.59 -20.01 -5.02
CA ASP A 112 -0.66 -19.15 -6.18
C ASP A 112 -0.49 -19.90 -7.49
N SER A 113 -1.59 -20.21 -8.15
CA SER A 113 -1.59 -20.45 -9.60
C SER A 113 -1.21 -19.17 -10.39
N ILE A 114 -1.28 -18.00 -9.77
CA ILE A 114 -0.93 -16.68 -10.35
C ILE A 114 0.52 -16.29 -10.02
N ARG A 115 1.26 -17.11 -9.27
CA ARG A 115 2.66 -16.88 -8.87
C ARG A 115 3.68 -16.95 -10.01
N GLN A 116 3.37 -16.41 -11.14
CA GLN A 116 4.41 -16.24 -12.19
C GLN A 116 5.23 -14.95 -12.03
N PHE A 117 4.96 -14.14 -11.03
CA PHE A 117 5.89 -13.09 -10.63
C PHE A 117 7.04 -13.72 -9.83
N ASN A 118 8.05 -14.18 -10.58
CA ASN A 118 9.33 -14.72 -10.13
C ASN A 118 10.19 -13.69 -9.38
N THR A 119 9.67 -13.05 -8.38
CA THR A 119 10.54 -12.51 -7.34
C THR A 119 10.77 -13.64 -6.35
N LYS A 120 11.90 -14.32 -6.45
CA LYS A 120 12.46 -15.08 -5.31
C LYS A 120 12.64 -14.06 -4.18
N VAL A 121 11.58 -13.83 -3.43
CA VAL A 121 11.63 -12.94 -2.28
C VAL A 121 12.55 -13.62 -1.29
N ASP A 122 13.64 -12.96 -0.93
CA ASP A 122 14.54 -13.45 0.10
C ASP A 122 13.87 -13.28 1.47
N THR A 123 13.10 -14.29 1.85
CA THR A 123 12.43 -14.36 3.17
C THR A 123 13.42 -14.21 4.30
N LYS A 124 14.65 -14.71 4.13
CA LYS A 124 15.71 -14.63 5.15
C LYS A 124 16.17 -13.20 5.38
N ALA A 125 16.28 -12.40 4.33
CA ALA A 125 16.65 -10.99 4.45
C ALA A 125 15.58 -10.19 5.21
N ILE A 126 14.29 -10.44 4.94
CA ILE A 126 13.20 -9.80 5.66
C ILE A 126 13.18 -10.23 7.12
N ASP A 127 13.28 -11.52 7.40
CA ASP A 127 13.33 -12.03 8.76
C ASP A 127 14.51 -11.45 9.55
N PHE A 128 15.67 -11.36 8.91
CA PHE A 128 16.85 -10.77 9.51
C PHE A 128 16.61 -9.29 9.85
N LEU A 129 16.04 -8.52 8.92
CA LEU A 129 15.69 -7.11 9.13
C LEU A 129 14.67 -6.96 10.26
N MET A 130 13.60 -7.75 10.26
CA MET A 130 12.57 -7.70 11.30
C MET A 130 13.10 -8.08 12.67
N LYS A 131 13.95 -9.09 12.78
CA LYS A 131 14.54 -9.55 14.05
C LYS A 131 15.51 -8.55 14.66
N ASN A 132 16.28 -7.85 13.84
CA ASN A 132 17.34 -6.96 14.32
C ASN A 132 16.89 -5.51 14.56
N CYS A 133 15.79 -5.03 13.95
CA CYS A 133 15.25 -3.73 14.30
C CYS A 133 14.68 -3.72 15.72
N LYS A 134 15.02 -2.68 16.50
CA LYS A 134 14.54 -2.52 17.88
C LYS A 134 13.03 -2.29 17.94
N ARG A 135 12.45 -1.62 16.93
CA ARG A 135 11.01 -1.30 16.84
C ARG A 135 10.47 -1.56 15.44
N ARG A 136 9.22 -1.96 15.36
CA ARG A 136 8.46 -2.15 14.12
C ARG A 136 7.22 -1.28 14.17
N ILE A 137 6.98 -0.51 13.13
CA ILE A 137 5.79 0.33 13.00
C ILE A 137 5.00 -0.17 11.80
N TRP A 138 3.90 -0.84 12.09
CA TRP A 138 2.98 -1.32 11.07
C TRP A 138 2.15 -0.17 10.51
N ILE A 139 2.24 0.05 9.21
CA ILE A 139 1.47 1.08 8.51
C ILE A 139 0.16 0.47 8.01
N GLY A 140 -0.83 0.44 8.86
CA GLY A 140 -2.11 -0.21 8.58
C GLY A 140 -3.25 0.29 9.45
N LEU A 141 -4.45 -0.25 9.21
CA LEU A 141 -5.68 0.15 9.92
C LEU A 141 -5.90 -0.64 11.21
N ASN A 142 -5.31 -1.82 11.31
CA ASN A 142 -5.50 -2.74 12.44
C ASN A 142 -4.26 -3.61 12.67
N SER A 143 -4.31 -4.48 13.68
CA SER A 143 -3.25 -5.40 14.08
C SER A 143 -3.45 -6.85 13.57
N LYS A 144 -4.18 -7.04 12.47
CA LYS A 144 -4.48 -8.40 11.94
C LYS A 144 -3.33 -9.04 11.15
N SER A 145 -2.17 -8.40 11.03
CA SER A 145 -0.97 -8.96 10.42
C SER A 145 -0.32 -10.01 11.31
N LYS A 146 0.26 -11.06 10.74
CA LYS A 146 1.13 -12.02 11.45
C LYS A 146 2.32 -11.34 12.14
N LEU A 147 2.71 -10.14 11.69
CA LEU A 147 3.75 -9.32 12.32
C LEU A 147 3.53 -9.14 13.82
N PHE A 148 2.26 -9.03 14.27
CA PHE A 148 1.91 -8.89 15.69
C PHE A 148 1.99 -10.20 16.46
N ILE A 149 1.89 -11.34 15.77
CA ILE A 149 2.10 -12.67 16.35
C ILE A 149 3.60 -12.93 16.50
N ASP A 150 4.37 -12.65 15.45
CA ASP A 150 5.79 -12.93 15.39
C ASP A 150 6.62 -11.98 16.26
N PHE A 151 6.13 -10.72 16.45
CA PHE A 151 6.85 -9.67 17.17
C PHE A 151 5.92 -8.80 18.04
N PRO A 152 5.24 -9.38 19.05
CA PRO A 152 4.19 -8.69 19.81
C PRO A 152 4.70 -7.45 20.57
N ASP A 153 5.85 -7.58 21.25
CA ASP A 153 6.30 -6.59 22.23
C ASP A 153 6.88 -5.30 21.62
N LYS A 154 7.25 -5.34 20.35
CA LYS A 154 7.99 -4.26 19.69
C LYS A 154 7.31 -3.77 18.40
N THR A 155 6.04 -4.12 18.23
CA THR A 155 5.25 -3.74 17.05
C THR A 155 4.10 -2.80 17.45
N LYS A 156 4.01 -1.66 16.79
CA LYS A 156 2.95 -0.67 16.98
C LYS A 156 2.21 -0.43 15.67
N VAL A 157 0.92 -0.12 15.76
CA VAL A 157 0.12 0.31 14.60
C VAL A 157 0.18 1.82 14.49
N VAL A 158 0.49 2.31 13.30
CA VAL A 158 0.28 3.70 12.92
C VAL A 158 -0.48 3.68 11.60
N SER A 159 -1.72 4.15 11.61
CA SER A 159 -2.49 4.25 10.37
C SER A 159 -1.86 5.28 9.43
N ASN A 160 -2.04 5.07 8.15
CA ASN A 160 -1.77 6.08 7.15
C ASN A 160 -2.89 7.15 7.15
N PHE A 161 -2.83 8.13 6.25
CA PHE A 161 -3.92 9.07 6.00
C PHE A 161 -4.28 9.06 4.51
N TYR A 162 -5.48 9.53 4.23
CA TYR A 162 -5.96 9.78 2.87
C TYR A 162 -6.71 11.11 2.85
N GLU A 163 -6.36 11.99 1.93
CA GLU A 163 -7.03 13.27 1.74
C GLU A 163 -8.13 13.12 0.70
N PHE A 164 -9.38 13.25 1.14
CA PHE A 164 -10.54 13.22 0.25
C PHE A 164 -10.58 14.50 -0.59
N LYS A 165 -10.28 14.38 -1.89
CA LYS A 165 -10.20 15.50 -2.82
C LYS A 165 -11.51 15.76 -3.53
N HIS A 166 -12.24 14.71 -3.86
CA HIS A 166 -13.51 14.80 -4.61
C HIS A 166 -14.71 14.69 -3.69
N ASN A 167 -14.63 13.82 -2.68
CA ASN A 167 -15.63 13.62 -1.65
C ASN A 167 -17.04 13.41 -2.19
N LEU A 168 -17.16 12.73 -3.34
CA LEU A 168 -18.41 12.56 -4.06
C LEU A 168 -19.42 11.73 -3.24
N PRO A 169 -20.73 11.98 -3.40
CA PRO A 169 -21.77 11.07 -2.93
C PRO A 169 -21.72 9.75 -3.70
N LEU A 170 -22.39 8.72 -3.19
CA LEU A 170 -22.55 7.47 -3.94
C LEU A 170 -23.17 7.75 -5.32
N GLY A 171 -22.51 7.25 -6.36
CA GLY A 171 -22.97 7.41 -7.75
C GLY A 171 -24.24 6.60 -8.06
N PRO A 172 -24.80 6.77 -9.26
CA PRO A 172 -25.99 6.04 -9.68
C PRO A 172 -25.72 4.54 -9.79
N LYS A 173 -26.68 3.74 -9.33
CA LYS A 173 -26.59 2.28 -9.31
C LYS A 173 -26.58 1.70 -10.73
N ASN A 174 -25.56 0.87 -11.02
CA ASN A 174 -25.50 0.04 -12.22
C ASN A 174 -24.78 -1.28 -11.93
N LYS A 175 -24.68 -2.16 -12.94
CA LYS A 175 -24.10 -3.51 -12.78
C LYS A 175 -22.60 -3.59 -13.11
N LYS A 176 -21.96 -2.47 -13.47
CA LYS A 176 -20.55 -2.48 -13.90
C LYS A 176 -19.62 -2.41 -12.70
N ILE A 177 -18.51 -3.12 -12.80
CA ILE A 177 -17.48 -3.23 -11.76
C ILE A 177 -16.21 -2.51 -12.23
N GLY A 178 -15.58 -1.73 -11.36
CA GLY A 178 -14.26 -1.15 -11.58
C GLY A 178 -13.19 -1.83 -10.71
N TYR A 179 -12.01 -1.97 -11.26
CA TYR A 179 -10.83 -2.47 -10.56
C TYR A 179 -9.63 -1.57 -10.83
N THR A 180 -8.99 -1.11 -9.76
CA THR A 180 -7.82 -0.22 -9.83
C THR A 180 -6.73 -0.73 -8.92
N ALA A 181 -5.94 -1.70 -9.38
CA ALA A 181 -4.80 -2.21 -8.62
C ALA A 181 -3.80 -2.88 -9.56
N ARG A 182 -2.60 -3.16 -9.04
CA ARG A 182 -1.69 -4.08 -9.71
C ARG A 182 -2.32 -5.47 -9.79
N ILE A 183 -2.04 -6.19 -10.85
CA ILE A 183 -2.48 -7.58 -11.00
C ILE A 183 -1.50 -8.46 -10.21
N GLU A 184 -1.88 -8.74 -8.99
CA GLU A 184 -1.19 -9.64 -8.06
C GLU A 184 -2.22 -10.60 -7.46
N SER A 185 -1.80 -11.81 -7.07
CA SER A 185 -2.69 -12.82 -6.49
C SER A 185 -3.50 -12.29 -5.31
N ARG A 186 -2.86 -11.61 -4.36
CA ARG A 186 -3.53 -11.03 -3.18
C ARG A 186 -4.54 -9.92 -3.53
N LYS A 187 -4.51 -9.39 -4.74
CA LYS A 187 -5.48 -8.40 -5.22
C LYS A 187 -6.72 -9.03 -5.84
N ASN A 188 -6.75 -10.37 -5.90
CA ASN A 188 -7.91 -11.18 -6.24
C ASN A 188 -8.58 -10.80 -7.57
N ILE A 189 -7.81 -10.40 -8.60
CA ILE A 189 -8.35 -10.04 -9.93
C ILE A 189 -9.22 -11.16 -10.53
N HIS A 190 -8.93 -12.41 -10.18
CA HIS A 190 -9.70 -13.59 -10.64
C HIS A 190 -11.16 -13.59 -10.14
N TYR A 191 -11.53 -12.75 -9.16
CA TYR A 191 -12.94 -12.58 -8.78
C TYR A 191 -13.76 -11.88 -9.87
N LEU A 192 -13.11 -11.24 -10.84
CA LEU A 192 -13.75 -10.65 -12.01
C LEU A 192 -14.07 -11.66 -13.13
N ASP A 193 -13.68 -12.92 -12.95
CA ASP A 193 -14.02 -14.00 -13.89
C ASP A 193 -15.52 -13.97 -14.21
N ASN A 194 -15.82 -13.94 -15.54
CA ASN A 194 -17.18 -13.84 -16.09
C ASN A 194 -17.99 -12.56 -15.74
N HIS A 195 -17.41 -11.54 -15.08
CA HIS A 195 -18.10 -10.31 -14.77
C HIS A 195 -17.79 -9.18 -15.78
N GLN A 196 -18.81 -8.39 -16.10
CA GLN A 196 -18.63 -7.16 -16.87
C GLN A 196 -17.89 -6.13 -16.03
N SER A 197 -16.63 -5.85 -16.38
CA SER A 197 -15.77 -4.99 -15.57
C SER A 197 -14.84 -4.09 -16.38
N PHE A 198 -14.42 -3.00 -15.75
CA PHE A 198 -13.36 -2.10 -16.19
C PHE A 198 -12.13 -2.30 -15.31
N VAL A 199 -10.98 -2.56 -15.91
CA VAL A 199 -9.72 -2.86 -15.22
C VAL A 199 -8.68 -1.83 -15.61
N LEU A 200 -8.19 -1.06 -14.63
CA LEU A 200 -7.07 -0.14 -14.80
C LEU A 200 -5.82 -0.77 -14.17
N SER A 201 -4.87 -1.19 -14.97
CA SER A 201 -3.64 -1.83 -14.51
C SER A 201 -2.51 -1.71 -15.53
N ASN A 202 -1.36 -2.33 -15.24
CA ASN A 202 -0.23 -2.37 -16.15
C ASN A 202 -0.52 -3.31 -17.35
N PRO A 203 -0.26 -2.90 -18.61
CA PRO A 203 -0.47 -3.75 -19.77
C PRO A 203 0.28 -5.09 -19.74
N TYR A 204 1.48 -5.11 -19.19
CA TYR A 204 2.25 -6.35 -19.04
C TYR A 204 1.52 -7.36 -18.15
N ASP A 205 0.94 -6.88 -17.05
CA ASP A 205 0.21 -7.73 -16.10
C ASP A 205 -1.06 -8.30 -16.73
N TRP A 206 -1.79 -7.51 -17.57
CA TRP A 206 -3.01 -8.03 -18.23
C TRP A 206 -2.70 -9.13 -19.22
N LYS A 207 -1.65 -8.91 -20.04
CA LYS A 207 -1.25 -9.89 -21.04
C LYS A 207 -0.95 -11.23 -20.37
N ASN A 208 -0.16 -11.20 -19.29
CA ASN A 208 0.16 -12.41 -18.56
C ASN A 208 -1.06 -13.14 -18.02
N ILE A 209 -2.01 -12.42 -17.40
CA ILE A 209 -3.17 -13.08 -16.80
C ILE A 209 -4.15 -13.58 -17.85
N THR A 210 -4.33 -12.86 -18.96
CA THR A 210 -5.26 -13.27 -20.02
C THR A 210 -4.73 -14.43 -20.86
N GLU A 211 -3.41 -14.56 -21.00
CA GLU A 211 -2.79 -15.64 -21.80
C GLU A 211 -2.48 -16.89 -20.97
N ASN A 212 -2.29 -16.77 -19.66
CA ASN A 212 -1.77 -17.85 -18.81
C ASN A 212 -2.71 -18.25 -17.67
N SER A 213 -3.98 -17.86 -17.69
CA SER A 213 -4.95 -18.25 -16.66
C SER A 213 -6.18 -18.92 -17.26
N ASP A 214 -6.78 -19.82 -16.49
CA ASP A 214 -8.04 -20.50 -16.84
C ASP A 214 -9.28 -19.59 -16.62
N PHE A 215 -9.07 -18.31 -16.24
CA PHE A 215 -10.15 -17.38 -15.98
C PHE A 215 -10.65 -16.70 -17.25
N ASN A 216 -11.95 -16.53 -17.35
CA ASN A 216 -12.59 -15.89 -18.49
C ASN A 216 -12.75 -14.38 -18.28
N PHE A 217 -11.82 -13.59 -18.82
CA PHE A 217 -11.86 -12.12 -18.81
C PHE A 217 -12.46 -11.51 -20.08
N SER A 218 -13.18 -12.27 -20.91
CA SER A 218 -13.77 -11.77 -22.18
C SER A 218 -14.73 -10.58 -21.99
N LYS A 219 -15.32 -10.45 -20.80
CA LYS A 219 -16.20 -9.33 -20.42
C LYS A 219 -15.47 -8.15 -19.77
N CYS A 220 -14.14 -8.26 -19.56
CA CYS A 220 -13.32 -7.21 -18.96
C CYS A 220 -12.81 -6.27 -20.06
N ARG A 221 -12.85 -4.96 -19.78
CA ARG A 221 -12.18 -3.93 -20.58
C ARG A 221 -10.97 -3.42 -19.82
N PHE A 222 -9.79 -3.68 -20.35
CA PHE A 222 -8.52 -3.27 -19.77
C PHE A 222 -8.12 -1.86 -20.24
N PHE A 223 -7.62 -1.05 -19.31
CA PHE A 223 -7.09 0.27 -19.54
C PHE A 223 -5.66 0.35 -19.00
N LYS A 224 -4.76 0.93 -19.78
CA LYS A 224 -3.38 1.12 -19.36
C LYS A 224 -3.31 2.06 -18.16
N TRP A 225 -2.58 1.64 -17.13
CA TRP A 225 -2.28 2.52 -16.01
C TRP A 225 -1.49 3.75 -16.49
N ASP A 226 -2.02 4.91 -16.19
CA ASP A 226 -1.40 6.21 -16.37
C ASP A 226 -2.03 7.17 -15.36
N THR A 227 -1.24 8.02 -14.74
CA THR A 227 -1.74 9.00 -13.76
C THR A 227 -2.78 9.95 -14.34
N LYS A 228 -2.66 10.31 -15.63
CA LYS A 228 -3.63 11.16 -16.33
C LYS A 228 -4.95 10.42 -16.63
N ILE A 229 -4.86 9.12 -16.87
CA ILE A 229 -6.04 8.28 -17.16
C ILE A 229 -6.79 7.89 -15.88
N HIS A 230 -6.11 7.83 -14.74
CA HIS A 230 -6.71 7.40 -13.48
C HIS A 230 -7.98 8.22 -13.12
N ASP A 231 -7.90 9.52 -13.15
CA ASP A 231 -9.05 10.39 -12.84
C ASP A 231 -10.22 10.16 -13.82
N LEU A 232 -9.92 10.06 -15.11
CA LEU A 232 -10.91 9.76 -16.14
C LEU A 232 -11.53 8.36 -15.95
N PHE A 233 -10.72 7.39 -15.54
CA PHE A 233 -11.18 6.05 -15.24
C PHE A 233 -12.12 6.04 -14.02
N MET A 234 -11.75 6.71 -12.95
CA MET A 234 -12.56 6.80 -11.73
C MET A 234 -13.90 7.50 -11.97
N LYS A 235 -13.97 8.41 -12.93
CA LYS A 235 -15.21 9.10 -13.35
C LYS A 235 -16.08 8.29 -14.31
N LYS A 236 -15.57 7.15 -14.84
CA LYS A 236 -16.40 6.29 -15.71
C LYS A 236 -17.63 5.75 -15.01
N ASP A 237 -18.62 5.38 -15.84
CA ASP A 237 -19.89 4.81 -15.39
C ASP A 237 -19.73 3.36 -14.92
N TRP A 238 -19.26 3.19 -13.68
CA TRP A 238 -19.29 1.95 -12.94
C TRP A 238 -19.65 2.24 -11.47
N PHE A 239 -20.30 1.28 -10.82
CA PHE A 239 -20.87 1.47 -9.50
C PHE A 239 -20.09 0.75 -8.41
N VAL A 240 -19.77 -0.52 -8.64
CA VAL A 240 -19.09 -1.37 -7.67
C VAL A 240 -17.57 -1.31 -7.88
N SER A 241 -16.81 -1.03 -6.83
CA SER A 241 -15.36 -1.21 -6.83
C SER A 241 -15.00 -2.59 -6.32
N HIS A 242 -14.30 -3.39 -7.15
CA HIS A 242 -13.61 -4.57 -6.65
C HIS A 242 -12.36 -4.13 -5.90
N SER A 243 -12.49 -4.08 -4.59
CA SER A 243 -11.45 -3.69 -3.62
C SER A 243 -11.18 -4.80 -2.59
N CYS A 244 -11.58 -6.02 -2.91
CA CYS A 244 -11.45 -7.22 -2.07
C CYS A 244 -10.00 -7.72 -2.07
N HIS A 245 -9.08 -6.90 -1.56
CA HIS A 245 -7.66 -7.18 -1.52
C HIS A 245 -7.30 -7.84 -0.19
N THR A 246 -6.77 -9.04 -0.24
CA THR A 246 -6.36 -9.76 0.96
C THR A 246 -5.13 -9.15 1.60
N LYS A 247 -5.14 -9.09 2.94
CA LYS A 247 -4.03 -8.53 3.74
C LYS A 247 -3.59 -7.14 3.25
N GLU A 248 -4.56 -6.31 2.88
CA GLU A 248 -4.31 -4.92 2.51
C GLU A 248 -4.16 -4.06 3.76
N PRO A 249 -2.98 -3.51 4.06
CA PRO A 249 -2.75 -2.81 5.31
C PRO A 249 -3.55 -1.52 5.45
N PHE A 250 -3.59 -0.70 4.40
CA PHE A 250 -4.33 0.56 4.36
C PHE A 250 -5.29 0.63 3.17
N GLY A 251 -4.80 0.38 1.94
CA GLY A 251 -5.63 0.27 0.74
C GLY A 251 -6.04 1.60 0.12
N TYR A 252 -5.08 2.39 -0.36
CA TYR A 252 -5.38 3.65 -1.05
C TYR A 252 -6.44 3.52 -2.15
N SER A 253 -6.47 2.43 -2.90
CA SER A 253 -7.48 2.20 -3.94
C SER A 253 -8.90 2.09 -3.39
N ILE A 254 -9.05 1.61 -2.13
CA ILE A 254 -10.35 1.54 -1.45
C ILE A 254 -10.83 2.95 -1.09
N PHE A 255 -9.92 3.77 -0.52
CA PHE A 255 -10.22 5.18 -0.22
C PHE A 255 -10.54 5.97 -1.49
N GLN A 256 -9.76 5.77 -2.56
CA GLN A 256 -10.02 6.40 -3.86
C GLN A 256 -11.40 6.02 -4.41
N ALA A 257 -11.80 4.75 -4.33
CA ALA A 257 -13.12 4.34 -4.76
C ALA A 257 -14.23 5.12 -4.03
N VAL A 258 -14.13 5.24 -2.71
CA VAL A 258 -15.11 5.99 -1.89
C VAL A 258 -15.05 7.48 -2.21
N ASP A 259 -13.87 8.06 -2.39
CA ASP A 259 -13.69 9.47 -2.76
C ASP A 259 -14.42 9.83 -4.07
N TYR A 260 -14.44 8.91 -5.03
CA TYR A 260 -15.16 9.04 -6.31
C TYR A 260 -16.61 8.51 -6.29
N GLY A 261 -17.17 8.24 -5.11
CA GLY A 261 -18.56 7.80 -4.98
C GLY A 261 -18.83 6.39 -5.53
N LYS A 262 -17.85 5.49 -5.46
CA LYS A 262 -17.98 4.09 -5.86
C LYS A 262 -18.18 3.21 -4.63
N LEU A 263 -19.03 2.20 -4.73
CA LEU A 263 -19.34 1.28 -3.64
C LEU A 263 -18.32 0.13 -3.62
N PRO A 264 -17.36 0.06 -2.68
CA PRO A 264 -16.37 -1.00 -2.69
C PRO A 264 -16.91 -2.31 -2.11
N ILE A 265 -16.52 -3.45 -2.69
CA ILE A 265 -16.50 -4.73 -2.00
C ILE A 265 -15.09 -4.88 -1.44
N ILE A 266 -14.96 -4.95 -0.11
CA ILE A 266 -13.69 -5.02 0.59
C ILE A 266 -13.43 -6.43 1.13
N HIS A 267 -12.15 -6.75 1.42
CA HIS A 267 -11.83 -8.01 2.07
C HIS A 267 -12.30 -7.98 3.53
N SER A 268 -12.74 -9.13 4.06
CA SER A 268 -13.29 -9.23 5.43
C SER A 268 -12.29 -8.91 6.53
N ASP A 269 -10.99 -9.03 6.28
CA ASP A 269 -9.95 -8.65 7.22
C ASP A 269 -9.53 -7.17 7.16
N TRP A 270 -10.03 -6.41 6.16
CA TRP A 270 -9.70 -5.00 6.00
C TRP A 270 -10.44 -4.12 7.02
N GLY A 271 -9.69 -3.37 7.80
CA GLY A 271 -10.23 -2.44 8.80
C GLY A 271 -11.13 -3.09 9.87
N ASP A 272 -11.54 -2.30 10.85
CA ASP A 272 -12.47 -2.70 11.91
C ASP A 272 -13.78 -1.90 11.77
N VAL A 273 -14.34 -1.89 10.56
CA VAL A 273 -15.56 -1.17 10.21
C VAL A 273 -16.75 -2.11 10.13
N ASP A 274 -17.90 -1.68 10.68
CA ASP A 274 -19.20 -2.32 10.46
C ASP A 274 -19.70 -1.96 9.06
N TYR A 275 -19.38 -2.82 8.09
CA TYR A 275 -19.69 -2.65 6.69
C TYR A 275 -20.21 -3.96 6.07
N LYS A 276 -21.37 -3.91 5.43
CA LYS A 276 -22.09 -5.08 4.93
C LYS A 276 -21.38 -5.81 3.79
N TYR A 277 -20.71 -5.07 2.88
CA TYR A 277 -20.21 -5.62 1.63
C TYR A 277 -18.75 -6.06 1.74
N LYS A 278 -18.55 -7.16 2.49
CA LYS A 278 -17.25 -7.82 2.73
C LYS A 278 -17.22 -9.23 2.15
N ALA A 279 -16.07 -9.63 1.60
CA ALA A 279 -15.87 -10.97 1.08
C ALA A 279 -14.46 -11.47 1.36
N SER A 280 -14.29 -12.77 1.63
CA SER A 280 -13.00 -13.44 1.88
C SER A 280 -12.58 -14.35 0.72
N ASN A 281 -13.50 -14.66 -0.20
CA ASN A 281 -13.27 -15.54 -1.34
C ASN A 281 -14.22 -15.22 -2.50
N LYS A 282 -14.00 -15.87 -3.65
CA LYS A 282 -14.78 -15.64 -4.88
C LYS A 282 -16.28 -15.86 -4.68
N SER A 283 -16.69 -16.96 -4.02
CA SER A 283 -18.13 -17.25 -3.80
C SER A 283 -18.80 -16.19 -2.96
N GLN A 284 -18.14 -15.71 -1.91
CA GLN A 284 -18.65 -14.60 -1.11
C GLN A 284 -18.66 -13.29 -1.90
N PHE A 285 -17.66 -13.03 -2.74
CA PHE A 285 -17.65 -11.86 -3.61
C PHE A 285 -18.86 -11.87 -4.54
N ASP A 286 -19.17 -12.99 -5.19
CA ASP A 286 -20.33 -13.12 -6.07
C ASP A 286 -21.65 -12.97 -5.33
N TYR A 287 -21.73 -13.50 -4.11
CA TYR A 287 -22.90 -13.35 -3.25
C TYR A 287 -23.10 -11.87 -2.87
N VAL A 288 -22.07 -11.20 -2.41
CA VAL A 288 -22.10 -9.78 -2.04
C VAL A 288 -22.44 -8.90 -3.24
N LEU A 289 -21.90 -9.20 -4.41
CA LEU A 289 -22.23 -8.49 -5.64
C LEU A 289 -23.72 -8.61 -5.98
N LYS A 290 -24.32 -9.81 -5.84
CA LYS A 290 -25.76 -10.01 -5.99
C LYS A 290 -26.55 -9.24 -4.94
N GLN A 291 -26.10 -9.21 -3.69
CA GLN A 291 -26.76 -8.39 -2.65
C GLN A 291 -26.78 -6.90 -3.04
N ILE A 292 -25.64 -6.32 -3.44
CA ILE A 292 -25.56 -4.93 -3.91
C ILE A 292 -26.55 -4.67 -5.05
N GLN A 293 -26.69 -5.63 -5.96
CA GLN A 293 -27.61 -5.51 -7.09
C GLN A 293 -29.07 -5.59 -6.68
N ASN A 294 -29.41 -6.34 -5.64
CA ASN A 294 -30.78 -6.53 -5.12
C ASN A 294 -31.17 -5.45 -4.10
N ASP A 295 -30.23 -5.02 -3.26
CA ASP A 295 -30.47 -3.97 -2.27
C ASP A 295 -30.95 -2.68 -2.95
N SER A 296 -31.79 -1.92 -2.29
CA SER A 296 -32.23 -0.59 -2.76
C SER A 296 -31.02 0.37 -2.85
N TYR A 297 -31.17 1.45 -3.60
CA TYR A 297 -30.15 2.51 -3.63
C TYR A 297 -29.91 3.09 -2.23
N GLU A 298 -30.98 3.26 -1.44
CA GLU A 298 -30.88 3.81 -0.09
C GLU A 298 -30.11 2.90 0.88
N GLU A 299 -30.28 1.58 0.78
CA GLU A 299 -29.50 0.62 1.55
C GLU A 299 -28.02 0.66 1.15
N ASN A 300 -27.74 0.68 -0.15
CA ASN A 300 -26.38 0.82 -0.67
C ASN A 300 -25.74 2.13 -0.18
N LYS A 301 -26.50 3.24 -0.22
CA LYS A 301 -26.05 4.55 0.25
C LYS A 301 -25.79 4.56 1.74
N SER A 302 -26.65 3.97 2.55
CA SER A 302 -26.45 3.87 4.00
C SER A 302 -25.17 3.14 4.36
N ASN A 303 -24.87 2.02 3.69
CA ASN A 303 -23.61 1.29 3.88
C ASN A 303 -22.40 2.06 3.38
N PHE A 304 -22.50 2.74 2.23
CA PHE A 304 -21.48 3.61 1.71
C PHE A 304 -21.14 4.74 2.70
N ASP A 305 -22.14 5.41 3.24
CA ASP A 305 -21.96 6.53 4.19
C ASP A 305 -21.33 6.08 5.50
N LYS A 306 -21.65 4.87 6.00
CA LYS A 306 -20.98 4.26 7.15
C LYS A 306 -19.47 4.05 6.87
N LEU A 307 -19.14 3.45 5.73
CA LEU A 307 -17.75 3.23 5.34
C LEU A 307 -16.99 4.55 5.17
N LYS A 308 -17.61 5.51 4.49
CA LYS A 308 -17.04 6.84 4.26
C LYS A 308 -16.78 7.57 5.59
N SER A 309 -17.70 7.51 6.53
CA SER A 309 -17.55 8.10 7.88
C SER A 309 -16.37 7.47 8.61
N TYR A 310 -16.21 6.15 8.56
CA TYR A 310 -15.04 5.46 9.11
C TYR A 310 -13.74 5.95 8.47
N MET A 311 -13.71 6.07 7.13
CA MET A 311 -12.53 6.50 6.39
C MET A 311 -12.14 7.95 6.67
N LEU A 312 -13.10 8.84 6.83
CA LEU A 312 -12.84 10.26 7.14
C LEU A 312 -12.12 10.47 8.47
N SER A 313 -12.13 9.47 9.37
CA SER A 313 -11.30 9.50 10.58
C SER A 313 -9.80 9.48 10.31
N TYR A 314 -9.40 9.05 9.11
CA TYR A 314 -8.00 8.97 8.64
C TYR A 314 -7.59 10.13 7.72
N ASP A 315 -8.43 11.14 7.54
CA ASP A 315 -8.25 12.25 6.58
C ASP A 315 -7.38 13.41 7.11
N LYS A 316 -6.66 13.25 8.22
CA LYS A 316 -5.94 14.37 8.84
C LYS A 316 -4.43 14.21 8.77
N LYS A 317 -3.82 14.79 7.73
CA LYS A 317 -2.36 14.77 7.49
C LYS A 317 -1.54 15.29 8.69
N ASP A 318 -1.98 16.35 9.35
CA ASP A 318 -1.25 16.91 10.50
C ASP A 318 -1.27 15.97 11.71
N ARG A 319 -2.39 15.29 11.97
CA ARG A 319 -2.49 14.27 13.02
C ARG A 319 -1.62 13.06 12.69
N TRP A 320 -1.58 12.65 11.43
CA TRP A 320 -0.72 11.59 10.95
C TRP A 320 0.77 11.96 11.13
N ALA A 321 1.17 13.13 10.64
CA ALA A 321 2.55 13.61 10.75
C ALA A 321 3.01 13.66 12.22
N LYS A 322 2.17 14.19 13.13
CA LYS A 322 2.46 14.21 14.57
C LYS A 322 2.61 12.81 15.17
N ARG A 323 1.78 11.83 14.75
CA ARG A 323 1.90 10.44 15.21
C ARG A 323 3.21 9.81 14.77
N ILE A 324 3.63 10.04 13.52
CA ILE A 324 4.91 9.53 13.01
C ILE A 324 6.07 10.19 13.77
N GLU A 325 6.07 11.50 13.91
CA GLU A 325 7.07 12.26 14.68
C GLU A 325 7.21 11.72 16.10
N THR A 326 6.09 11.57 16.83
CA THR A 326 6.09 11.03 18.19
C THR A 326 6.70 9.62 18.23
N ASN A 327 6.38 8.74 17.27
CA ASN A 327 6.94 7.39 17.24
C ASN A 327 8.43 7.33 16.85
N LEU A 328 8.95 8.36 16.19
CA LEU A 328 10.39 8.49 15.91
C LEU A 328 11.18 9.04 17.11
N LEU A 329 10.57 9.95 17.89
CA LEU A 329 11.24 10.63 19.00
C LEU A 329 11.21 9.84 20.32
N ILE A 330 10.35 8.83 20.46
CA ILE A 330 10.34 7.91 21.61
C ILE A 330 11.50 6.93 21.43
N THR A 331 12.68 7.33 21.85
CA THR A 331 13.89 6.48 21.92
C THR A 331 13.98 5.81 23.30
#